data_97919b29bc3ce8d3fee910b11de5a30c
#
_entry.id   97919b29bc3ce8d3fee910b11de5a30c
#
_cell.length_a   1.000
_cell.length_b   1.000
_cell.length_c   1.000
_cell.angle_alpha   90.00
_cell.angle_beta   90.00
_cell.angle_gamma   90.00
#
_symmetry.space_group_name_H-M   'P 1'
#
loop_
_entity.id
_entity.type
_entity.pdbx_description
1 polymer ?
#
loop_
_entity_poly.entity_id
_entity_poly.type
_entity_poly.pdbx_seq_one_letter_code
_entity_poly.pdbx_strand_id
1 'polypeptide(L)'
;MKLQRGKAVTVDIYNQLTEETTLHWHGLEVPGEVDGGPQGIIPPGGKRSVTLNVDQPAATCWFHPHQHGKTGRQVAMGLAGLVVIEDDEILKLMLPKQWGIDDVPVIVQDKKFNADGQIDYQLDVMTAAVGWFGDTLLTNGAIYPQHAAHVVGCACVCSMAVMPARSISPPATIARCM
;
A
#
# COMPACT_ATOMS: atom_id res chain seq x y z
N MET A 1 -2.47 6.64 -5.27
CA MET A 1 -3.58 7.00 -6.17
C MET A 1 -4.65 7.69 -5.35
N LYS A 2 -5.27 8.78 -5.86
CA LYS A 2 -6.43 9.43 -5.21
C LYS A 2 -7.68 9.13 -6.02
N LEU A 3 -8.74 8.74 -5.33
CA LEU A 3 -10.08 8.48 -5.87
C LEU A 3 -11.08 9.40 -5.19
N GLN A 4 -12.18 9.71 -5.86
CA GLN A 4 -13.24 10.53 -5.29
C GLN A 4 -14.53 9.73 -5.21
N ARG A 5 -15.21 9.77 -4.07
CA ARG A 5 -16.54 9.18 -3.90
C ARG A 5 -17.52 9.67 -4.95
N GLY A 6 -18.36 8.78 -5.44
CA GLY A 6 -19.35 9.06 -6.48
C GLY A 6 -18.80 9.12 -7.90
N LYS A 7 -17.49 8.86 -8.10
CA LYS A 7 -16.91 8.81 -9.44
C LYS A 7 -16.46 7.40 -9.81
N ALA A 8 -16.74 7.02 -11.06
CA ALA A 8 -16.19 5.82 -11.66
C ALA A 8 -14.79 6.12 -12.23
N VAL A 9 -13.86 5.23 -11.98
CA VAL A 9 -12.48 5.32 -12.48
C VAL A 9 -12.11 4.01 -13.17
N THR A 10 -11.67 4.07 -14.41
CA THR A 10 -11.12 2.90 -15.10
C THR A 10 -9.61 2.85 -14.90
N VAL A 11 -9.12 1.71 -14.43
CA VAL A 11 -7.70 1.45 -14.20
C VAL A 11 -7.24 0.36 -15.15
N ASP A 12 -6.22 0.66 -15.93
CA ASP A 12 -5.51 -0.26 -16.79
C ASP A 12 -4.26 -0.80 -16.08
N ILE A 13 -4.22 -2.09 -15.86
CA ILE A 13 -3.14 -2.78 -15.16
C ILE A 13 -2.35 -3.58 -16.18
N TYR A 14 -1.08 -3.25 -16.36
CA TYR A 14 -0.17 -3.95 -17.26
C TYR A 14 0.84 -4.75 -16.42
N ASN A 15 0.85 -6.07 -16.60
CA ASN A 15 1.83 -6.92 -15.93
C ASN A 15 3.12 -6.99 -16.75
N GLN A 16 4.15 -6.28 -16.33
CA GLN A 16 5.49 -6.32 -16.93
C GLN A 16 6.45 -7.25 -16.17
N LEU A 17 5.95 -8.01 -15.19
CA LEU A 17 6.75 -9.01 -14.51
C LEU A 17 6.95 -10.24 -15.41
N THR A 18 7.93 -11.05 -15.08
CA THR A 18 8.18 -12.35 -15.72
C THR A 18 7.26 -13.46 -15.19
N GLU A 19 6.39 -13.14 -14.25
CA GLU A 19 5.46 -14.08 -13.63
C GLU A 19 4.04 -13.53 -13.56
N GLU A 20 3.07 -14.40 -13.31
CA GLU A 20 1.68 -14.01 -13.07
C GLU A 20 1.54 -13.19 -11.79
N THR A 21 0.60 -12.25 -11.80
CA THR A 21 0.21 -11.47 -10.65
C THR A 21 -1.29 -11.18 -10.65
N THR A 22 -1.78 -10.57 -9.59
CA THR A 22 -3.10 -9.94 -9.51
C THR A 22 -2.93 -8.54 -8.95
N LEU A 23 -3.99 -7.73 -8.94
CA LEU A 23 -4.00 -6.46 -8.22
C LEU A 23 -5.30 -6.37 -7.44
N HIS A 24 -5.22 -6.64 -6.14
CA HIS A 24 -6.34 -6.54 -5.21
C HIS A 24 -6.44 -5.14 -4.63
N TRP A 25 -7.67 -4.62 -4.55
CA TRP A 25 -8.00 -3.30 -4.02
C TRP A 25 -8.40 -3.41 -2.55
N HIS A 26 -7.42 -3.49 -1.68
CA HIS A 26 -7.62 -3.72 -0.25
C HIS A 26 -8.29 -2.52 0.44
N GLY A 27 -9.49 -2.76 0.97
CA GLY A 27 -10.31 -1.76 1.65
C GLY A 27 -11.26 -1.00 0.72
N LEU A 28 -11.29 -1.29 -0.58
CA LEU A 28 -12.31 -0.78 -1.48
C LEU A 28 -13.57 -1.66 -1.42
N GLU A 29 -14.73 -1.03 -1.30
CA GLU A 29 -16.04 -1.68 -1.38
C GLU A 29 -16.45 -1.79 -2.86
N VAL A 30 -15.94 -2.80 -3.55
CA VAL A 30 -16.17 -3.04 -4.97
C VAL A 30 -16.63 -4.49 -5.23
N PRO A 31 -17.34 -4.77 -6.32
CA PRO A 31 -17.73 -6.14 -6.68
C PRO A 31 -16.52 -7.05 -6.87
N GLY A 32 -16.65 -8.33 -6.48
CA GLY A 32 -15.57 -9.32 -6.53
C GLY A 32 -14.95 -9.50 -7.92
N GLU A 33 -15.70 -9.24 -8.99
CA GLU A 33 -15.22 -9.32 -10.37
C GLU A 33 -14.13 -8.29 -10.68
N VAL A 34 -14.14 -7.13 -9.99
CA VAL A 34 -13.16 -6.06 -10.20
C VAL A 34 -12.16 -5.93 -9.06
N ASP A 35 -12.44 -6.58 -7.92
CA ASP A 35 -11.63 -6.51 -6.70
C ASP A 35 -10.20 -7.04 -6.86
N GLY A 36 -9.96 -7.89 -7.85
CA GLY A 36 -8.62 -8.38 -8.17
C GLY A 36 -8.07 -9.44 -7.21
N GLY A 37 -8.96 -10.20 -6.57
CA GLY A 37 -8.60 -11.38 -5.79
C GLY A 37 -7.91 -12.47 -6.63
N PRO A 38 -7.74 -13.69 -6.08
CA PRO A 38 -6.96 -14.77 -6.74
C PRO A 38 -7.42 -15.14 -8.14
N GLN A 39 -8.71 -14.94 -8.44
CA GLN A 39 -9.29 -15.18 -9.77
C GLN A 39 -8.90 -14.12 -10.81
N GLY A 40 -8.36 -13.00 -10.38
CA GLY A 40 -8.01 -11.84 -11.22
C GLY A 40 -6.62 -11.92 -11.85
N ILE A 41 -6.16 -13.10 -12.26
CA ILE A 41 -4.81 -13.35 -12.78
C ILE A 41 -4.52 -12.50 -14.01
N ILE A 42 -3.35 -11.87 -14.01
CA ILE A 42 -2.78 -11.13 -15.13
C ILE A 42 -1.47 -11.85 -15.52
N PRO A 43 -1.42 -12.53 -16.66
CA PRO A 43 -0.21 -13.23 -17.09
C PRO A 43 0.92 -12.26 -17.43
N PRO A 44 2.18 -12.74 -17.54
CA PRO A 44 3.30 -11.95 -18.02
C PRO A 44 2.99 -11.27 -19.36
N GLY A 45 3.27 -9.97 -19.47
CA GLY A 45 2.93 -9.17 -20.65
C GLY A 45 1.43 -8.89 -20.83
N GLY A 46 0.58 -9.41 -19.93
CA GLY A 46 -0.87 -9.24 -20.00
C GLY A 46 -1.35 -7.89 -19.50
N LYS A 47 -2.62 -7.61 -19.83
CA LYS A 47 -3.36 -6.42 -19.38
C LYS A 47 -4.68 -6.83 -18.76
N ARG A 48 -5.09 -6.13 -17.71
CA ARG A 48 -6.44 -6.17 -17.16
C ARG A 48 -6.95 -4.74 -16.97
N SER A 49 -8.16 -4.47 -17.46
CA SER A 49 -8.85 -3.20 -17.24
C SER A 49 -10.01 -3.44 -16.27
N VAL A 50 -10.11 -2.61 -15.24
CA VAL A 50 -11.20 -2.66 -14.27
C VAL A 50 -11.80 -1.27 -14.10
N THR A 51 -13.11 -1.19 -13.90
CA THR A 51 -13.80 0.06 -13.57
C THR A 51 -14.23 -0.01 -12.11
N LEU A 52 -13.68 0.89 -11.30
CA LEU A 52 -13.97 1.04 -9.88
C LEU A 52 -15.07 2.10 -9.72
N ASN A 53 -16.22 1.69 -9.23
CA ASN A 53 -17.29 2.61 -8.83
C ASN A 53 -17.14 2.86 -7.33
N VAL A 54 -16.57 4.01 -6.97
CA VAL A 54 -16.24 4.32 -5.59
C VAL A 54 -17.42 5.01 -4.91
N ASP A 55 -18.11 4.31 -4.02
CA ASP A 55 -19.24 4.87 -3.25
C ASP A 55 -19.10 4.66 -1.73
N GLN A 56 -17.89 4.57 -1.24
CA GLN A 56 -17.60 4.51 0.18
C GLN A 56 -17.11 5.85 0.71
N PRO A 57 -17.23 6.12 2.04
CA PRO A 57 -16.68 7.31 2.68
C PRO A 57 -15.18 7.44 2.48
N ALA A 58 -14.65 8.65 2.74
CA ALA A 58 -13.22 8.92 2.73
C ALA A 58 -12.46 7.89 3.55
N ALA A 59 -11.42 7.33 2.97
CA ALA A 59 -10.64 6.25 3.57
C ALA A 59 -9.21 6.20 3.00
N THR A 60 -8.32 5.62 3.80
CA THR A 60 -6.98 5.22 3.34
C THR A 60 -6.98 3.72 3.09
N CYS A 61 -6.83 3.36 1.83
CA CYS A 61 -6.79 1.99 1.33
C CYS A 61 -5.45 1.74 0.64
N TRP A 62 -5.25 0.56 0.14
CA TRP A 62 -4.06 0.21 -0.61
C TRP A 62 -4.34 -0.87 -1.66
N PHE A 63 -3.45 -1.09 -2.60
CA PHE A 63 -3.51 -2.21 -3.51
C PHE A 63 -2.27 -3.08 -3.35
N HIS A 64 -2.44 -4.37 -3.58
CA HIS A 64 -1.36 -5.35 -3.55
C HIS A 64 -1.72 -6.60 -4.35
N PRO A 65 -0.73 -7.46 -4.73
CA PRO A 65 -1.02 -8.75 -5.35
C PRO A 65 -1.76 -9.68 -4.39
N HIS A 66 -2.61 -10.53 -4.94
CA HIS A 66 -3.35 -11.57 -4.19
C HIS A 66 -3.26 -12.95 -4.86
N GLN A 67 -2.21 -13.18 -5.63
CA GLN A 67 -1.96 -14.46 -6.29
C GLN A 67 -1.64 -15.55 -5.27
N HIS A 68 -2.37 -16.67 -5.30
CA HIS A 68 -2.13 -17.79 -4.39
C HIS A 68 -0.69 -18.30 -4.51
N GLY A 69 -0.03 -18.48 -3.36
CA GLY A 69 1.36 -18.92 -3.25
C GLY A 69 2.41 -17.85 -3.60
N LYS A 70 2.01 -16.67 -4.07
CA LYS A 70 2.93 -15.60 -4.48
C LYS A 70 2.73 -14.28 -3.74
N THR A 71 1.59 -14.09 -3.07
CA THR A 71 1.21 -12.82 -2.42
C THR A 71 2.33 -12.30 -1.51
N GLY A 72 2.79 -13.11 -0.57
CA GLY A 72 3.82 -12.68 0.39
C GLY A 72 5.10 -12.25 -0.30
N ARG A 73 5.59 -13.04 -1.24
CA ARG A 73 6.79 -12.72 -2.00
C ARG A 73 6.62 -11.43 -2.82
N GLN A 74 5.55 -11.32 -3.58
CA GLN A 74 5.35 -10.16 -4.45
C GLN A 74 5.16 -8.86 -3.65
N VAL A 75 4.47 -8.90 -2.50
CA VAL A 75 4.37 -7.76 -1.58
C VAL A 75 5.74 -7.44 -0.95
N ALA A 76 6.49 -8.45 -0.51
CA ALA A 76 7.84 -8.26 0.01
C ALA A 76 8.77 -7.61 -1.02
N MET A 77 8.63 -7.97 -2.30
CA MET A 77 9.36 -7.37 -3.43
C MET A 77 8.90 -5.96 -3.79
N GLY A 78 7.87 -5.41 -3.10
CA GLY A 78 7.47 -4.02 -3.23
C GLY A 78 6.21 -3.77 -4.07
N LEU A 79 5.50 -4.81 -4.51
CA LEU A 79 4.25 -4.65 -5.24
C LEU A 79 3.13 -4.23 -4.29
N ALA A 80 3.06 -2.98 -3.98
CA ALA A 80 1.99 -2.38 -3.19
C ALA A 80 1.90 -0.87 -3.46
N GLY A 81 0.74 -0.29 -3.21
CA GLY A 81 0.60 1.15 -3.35
C GLY A 81 -0.62 1.70 -2.61
N LEU A 82 -0.50 2.95 -2.20
CA LEU A 82 -1.52 3.66 -1.45
C LEU A 82 -2.68 4.08 -2.36
N VAL A 83 -3.90 3.92 -1.84
CA VAL A 83 -5.14 4.44 -2.42
C VAL A 83 -5.83 5.31 -1.37
N VAL A 84 -6.10 6.55 -1.72
CA VAL A 84 -6.82 7.49 -0.84
C VAL A 84 -8.15 7.82 -1.49
N ILE A 85 -9.22 7.64 -0.74
CA ILE A 85 -10.56 8.02 -1.16
C ILE A 85 -10.91 9.34 -0.48
N GLU A 86 -11.32 10.31 -1.27
CA GLU A 86 -11.82 11.60 -0.81
C GLU A 86 -13.33 11.68 -1.03
N ASP A 87 -14.04 12.33 -0.11
CA ASP A 87 -15.46 12.65 -0.22
C ASP A 87 -15.71 14.14 0.08
N ASP A 88 -16.94 14.59 -0.09
CA ASP A 88 -17.28 15.99 0.13
C ASP A 88 -17.15 16.41 1.61
N GLU A 89 -17.20 15.45 2.53
CA GLU A 89 -17.07 15.76 3.97
C GLU A 89 -15.62 16.05 4.34
N ILE A 90 -14.68 15.20 3.89
CA ILE A 90 -13.25 15.43 4.14
C ILE A 90 -12.76 16.72 3.44
N LEU A 91 -13.33 17.04 2.28
CA LEU A 91 -12.97 18.24 1.52
C LEU A 91 -13.42 19.54 2.20
N LYS A 92 -14.45 19.50 3.05
CA LYS A 92 -14.91 20.67 3.85
C LYS A 92 -14.01 20.94 5.06
N LEU A 93 -13.25 19.94 5.51
CA LEU A 93 -12.36 20.11 6.66
C LEU A 93 -11.18 21.02 6.31
N MET A 94 -10.77 21.83 7.27
CA MET A 94 -9.58 22.69 7.14
C MET A 94 -8.31 21.89 7.48
N LEU A 95 -8.09 20.82 6.72
CA LEU A 95 -6.89 19.97 6.84
C LEU A 95 -5.86 20.39 5.79
N PRO A 96 -4.57 20.10 6.03
CA PRO A 96 -3.55 20.17 5.00
C PRO A 96 -3.95 19.31 3.79
N LYS A 97 -3.74 19.81 2.56
CA LYS A 97 -4.24 19.17 1.33
C LYS A 97 -3.20 19.10 0.20
N GLN A 98 -2.03 19.69 0.41
CA GLN A 98 -0.98 19.68 -0.61
C GLN A 98 -0.19 18.39 -0.51
N TRP A 99 -0.58 17.44 -1.36
CA TRP A 99 0.03 16.10 -1.42
C TRP A 99 1.54 16.14 -1.53
N GLY A 100 2.22 15.47 -0.60
CA GLY A 100 3.68 15.40 -0.55
C GLY A 100 4.36 16.65 0.06
N ILE A 101 3.59 17.68 0.44
CA ILE A 101 4.09 18.90 1.08
C ILE A 101 3.58 18.98 2.52
N ASP A 102 2.28 19.12 2.70
CA ASP A 102 1.62 19.20 4.00
C ASP A 102 0.62 18.05 4.24
N ASP A 103 0.21 17.34 3.19
CA ASP A 103 -0.51 16.06 3.21
C ASP A 103 0.46 14.96 2.77
N VAL A 104 1.14 14.33 3.73
CA VAL A 104 2.29 13.45 3.47
C VAL A 104 1.90 11.99 3.62
N PRO A 105 1.93 11.19 2.54
CA PRO A 105 1.76 9.74 2.65
C PRO A 105 2.99 9.13 3.34
N VAL A 106 2.74 8.25 4.31
CA VAL A 106 3.79 7.53 5.02
C VAL A 106 3.52 6.03 4.90
N ILE A 107 4.37 5.32 4.17
CA ILE A 107 4.34 3.87 4.02
C ILE A 107 5.56 3.31 4.74
N VAL A 108 5.32 2.51 5.77
CA VAL A 108 6.37 1.85 6.55
C VAL A 108 6.43 0.39 6.15
N GLN A 109 7.63 -0.10 5.85
CA GLN A 109 7.89 -1.49 5.45
C GLN A 109 9.18 -1.97 6.12
N ASP A 110 9.22 -3.24 6.49
CA ASP A 110 10.47 -3.91 6.80
C ASP A 110 10.98 -4.68 5.58
N LYS A 111 12.27 -4.69 5.39
CA LYS A 111 12.95 -5.43 4.32
C LYS A 111 14.18 -6.13 4.88
N LYS A 112 14.56 -7.21 4.23
CA LYS A 112 15.85 -7.86 4.41
C LYS A 112 16.59 -7.81 3.09
N PHE A 113 17.85 -7.44 3.13
CA PHE A 113 18.69 -7.35 1.94
C PHE A 113 19.84 -8.36 2.03
N ASN A 114 20.17 -8.95 0.89
CA ASN A 114 21.37 -9.77 0.75
C ASN A 114 22.62 -8.89 0.55
N ALA A 115 23.79 -9.52 0.43
CA ALA A 115 25.07 -8.82 0.25
C ALA A 115 25.14 -7.96 -1.02
N ASP A 116 24.32 -8.27 -2.03
CA ASP A 116 24.24 -7.54 -3.30
C ASP A 116 23.20 -6.41 -3.25
N GLY A 117 22.58 -6.15 -2.07
CA GLY A 117 21.55 -5.14 -1.88
C GLY A 117 20.18 -5.49 -2.49
N GLN A 118 19.97 -6.75 -2.86
CA GLN A 118 18.68 -7.22 -3.35
C GLN A 118 17.80 -7.67 -2.19
N ILE A 119 16.48 -7.56 -2.34
CA ILE A 119 15.53 -8.04 -1.32
C ILE A 119 15.66 -9.57 -1.19
N ASP A 120 15.98 -10.01 0.03
CA ASP A 120 16.16 -11.42 0.37
C ASP A 120 14.87 -11.98 1.00
N TYR A 121 13.99 -12.51 0.16
CA TYR A 121 12.76 -13.16 0.60
C TYR A 121 12.97 -14.69 0.60
N GLN A 122 13.45 -15.21 1.73
CA GLN A 122 13.65 -16.64 1.95
C GLN A 122 12.61 -17.15 2.94
N LEU A 123 11.90 -18.21 2.57
CA LEU A 123 10.96 -18.90 3.45
C LEU A 123 11.56 -20.24 3.87
N ASP A 124 11.65 -20.45 5.17
CA ASP A 124 11.93 -21.73 5.80
C ASP A 124 10.73 -22.16 6.66
N VAL A 125 10.84 -23.27 7.37
CA VAL A 125 9.76 -23.78 8.22
C VAL A 125 9.37 -22.78 9.31
N MET A 126 10.35 -22.06 9.86
CA MET A 126 10.09 -21.07 10.91
C MET A 126 9.41 -19.82 10.34
N THR A 127 9.93 -19.26 9.26
CA THR A 127 9.34 -18.08 8.61
C THR A 127 7.97 -18.40 7.99
N ALA A 128 7.74 -19.64 7.55
CA ALA A 128 6.41 -20.07 7.12
C ALA A 128 5.40 -20.13 8.29
N ALA A 129 5.87 -20.46 9.49
CA ALA A 129 5.01 -20.57 10.67
C ALA A 129 4.75 -19.24 11.38
N VAL A 130 5.80 -18.38 11.49
CA VAL A 130 5.72 -17.13 12.27
C VAL A 130 5.65 -15.87 11.40
N GLY A 131 5.90 -16.00 10.12
CA GLY A 131 5.99 -14.91 9.15
C GLY A 131 7.44 -14.56 8.79
N TRP A 132 7.59 -13.91 7.65
CA TRP A 132 8.86 -13.36 7.22
C TRP A 132 9.00 -11.93 7.77
N PHE A 133 10.14 -11.62 8.37
CA PHE A 133 10.46 -10.31 8.92
C PHE A 133 11.76 -9.81 8.32
N GLY A 134 11.77 -8.51 7.99
CA GLY A 134 12.98 -7.80 7.63
C GLY A 134 13.72 -7.28 8.86
N ASP A 135 14.98 -6.95 8.68
CA ASP A 135 15.85 -6.30 9.69
C ASP A 135 16.09 -4.83 9.39
N THR A 136 15.62 -4.36 8.24
CA THR A 136 15.80 -2.98 7.77
C THR A 136 14.44 -2.31 7.59
N LEU A 137 14.18 -1.28 8.41
CA LEU A 137 12.95 -0.50 8.32
C LEU A 137 13.08 0.58 7.25
N LEU A 138 12.12 0.59 6.33
CA LEU A 138 12.00 1.62 5.29
C LEU A 138 10.76 2.46 5.53
N THR A 139 10.88 3.74 5.29
CA THR A 139 9.75 4.67 5.19
C THR A 139 9.74 5.28 3.80
N ASN A 140 8.65 5.09 3.05
CA ASN A 140 8.54 5.49 1.64
C ASN A 140 9.73 4.99 0.79
N GLY A 141 10.21 3.76 1.07
CA GLY A 141 11.30 3.13 0.35
C GLY A 141 12.71 3.61 0.74
N ALA A 142 12.86 4.49 1.72
CA ALA A 142 14.15 5.00 2.19
C ALA A 142 14.42 4.68 3.66
N ILE A 143 15.69 4.51 4.02
CA ILE A 143 16.14 4.36 5.40
C ILE A 143 16.22 5.76 6.03
N TYR A 144 15.45 5.97 7.11
CA TYR A 144 15.38 7.23 7.86
C TYR A 144 15.20 8.49 6.98
N PRO A 145 14.18 8.54 6.10
CA PRO A 145 13.94 9.73 5.29
C PRO A 145 13.59 10.93 6.18
N GLN A 146 13.92 12.12 5.71
CA GLN A 146 13.55 13.36 6.36
C GLN A 146 12.55 14.12 5.48
N HIS A 147 11.57 14.74 6.13
CA HIS A 147 10.60 15.61 5.47
C HIS A 147 10.60 16.97 6.19
N ALA A 148 10.75 18.04 5.44
CA ALA A 148 10.63 19.40 5.96
C ALA A 148 9.14 19.74 6.11
N ALA A 149 8.63 19.65 7.34
CA ALA A 149 7.25 20.03 7.63
C ALA A 149 7.12 21.55 7.74
N HIS A 150 6.05 22.11 7.18
CA HIS A 150 5.71 23.53 7.38
C HIS A 150 5.15 23.77 8.78
N VAL A 151 5.47 24.93 9.36
CA VAL A 151 5.22 25.29 10.77
C VAL A 151 3.70 25.36 11.12
N VAL A 152 2.80 25.36 10.16
CA VAL A 152 1.37 25.65 10.37
C VAL A 152 0.49 24.41 10.50
N GLY A 153 1.04 23.24 10.33
CA GLY A 153 0.33 21.95 10.41
C GLY A 153 0.73 21.01 9.29
N CYS A 154 0.79 19.74 9.61
CA CYS A 154 1.08 18.65 8.66
C CYS A 154 0.14 17.49 8.97
N ALA A 155 -0.52 16.95 7.96
CA ALA A 155 -1.24 15.69 8.06
C ALA A 155 -0.35 14.56 7.56
N CYS A 156 -0.26 13.48 8.31
CA CYS A 156 0.44 12.28 7.89
C CYS A 156 -0.57 11.15 7.70
N VAL A 157 -0.66 10.64 6.49
CA VAL A 157 -1.42 9.42 6.19
C VAL A 157 -0.46 8.25 6.34
N CYS A 158 -0.60 7.48 7.40
CA CYS A 158 0.25 6.32 7.66
C CYS A 158 -0.44 5.04 7.16
N SER A 159 0.19 4.37 6.20
CA SER A 159 -0.17 3.02 5.79
C SER A 159 0.99 2.09 6.09
N MET A 160 0.71 1.03 6.84
CA MET A 160 1.69 -0.02 7.11
C MET A 160 1.44 -1.19 6.17
N ALA A 161 2.29 -1.35 5.18
CA ALA A 161 2.37 -2.56 4.37
C ALA A 161 3.42 -3.50 4.99
N VAL A 162 3.14 -3.94 6.21
CA VAL A 162 3.99 -4.90 6.95
C VAL A 162 3.36 -6.28 6.87
N MET A 163 4.14 -7.26 6.57
CA MET A 163 3.84 -8.69 6.72
C MET A 163 4.45 -9.18 8.03
N PRO A 164 3.89 -10.14 8.71
CA PRO A 164 2.64 -10.16 9.41
C PRO A 164 2.75 -9.62 10.84
N ALA A 165 1.63 -9.15 11.37
CA ALA A 165 1.53 -8.65 12.72
C ALA A 165 1.90 -9.71 13.79
N ARG A 166 3.06 -9.57 14.42
CA ARG A 166 3.18 -9.81 15.85
C ARG A 166 3.51 -8.49 16.51
N SER A 167 2.47 -7.96 17.14
CA SER A 167 2.54 -6.95 18.20
C SER A 167 3.57 -5.84 17.99
N ILE A 168 3.30 -4.94 17.08
CA ILE A 168 3.49 -3.57 17.44
C ILE A 168 2.25 -3.25 18.28
N SER A 169 2.38 -3.41 19.61
CA SER A 169 1.49 -2.72 20.51
C SER A 169 1.58 -1.24 20.13
N PRO A 170 0.48 -0.57 19.83
CA PRO A 170 0.59 0.83 19.54
C PRO A 170 1.06 1.54 20.81
N PRO A 171 2.14 2.27 20.78
CA PRO A 171 1.93 3.61 21.12
C PRO A 171 1.34 4.22 19.86
N ALA A 172 0.14 4.70 19.95
CA ALA A 172 -0.33 5.74 19.06
C ALA A 172 0.67 6.89 19.16
N THR A 173 1.77 6.78 18.46
CA THR A 173 2.65 7.89 18.23
C THR A 173 2.01 8.66 17.10
N ILE A 174 0.99 9.43 17.47
CA ILE A 174 0.73 10.69 16.79
C ILE A 174 2.07 11.38 16.85
N ALA A 175 2.82 11.37 15.77
CA ALA A 175 3.98 12.20 15.63
C ALA A 175 3.47 13.63 15.77
N ARG A 176 3.65 14.21 16.95
CA ARG A 176 3.47 15.63 17.13
C ARG A 176 4.61 16.27 16.34
N CYS A 177 4.29 16.83 15.20
CA CYS A 177 5.10 17.86 14.60
C CYS A 177 5.14 19.01 15.63
N MET A 178 6.27 19.17 16.30
CA MET A 178 6.56 20.38 17.09
C MET A 178 7.07 21.47 16.15
#